data_335e4b44cab7a4a30a9efcc5ffd8cf52
#
_entry.id   335e4b44cab7a4a30a9efcc5ffd8cf52
#
_cell.length_a   1.000
_cell.length_b   1.000
_cell.length_c   1.000
_cell.angle_alpha   90.00
_cell.angle_beta   90.00
_cell.angle_gamma   90.00
#
_symmetry.space_group_name_H-M   'P 1'
#
loop_
_entity.id
_entity.type
_entity.pdbx_description
1 polymer ?
#
loop_
_entity_poly.entity_id
_entity_poly.type
_entity_poly.pdbx_seq_one_letter_code
_entity_poly.pdbx_strand_id
1 'polypeptide(L)'
;FFGYRSYDVADASTNIVPWGILIGGEELHNNHHAFASSAKLSSKWYELDIGWLYIRVLEALGLATVKKLAPKPRFAAPKPAADLDTLHAVIANRYDVLSRYAKSIRRTYAQEVDRLTRWSPRDAEVLRSLKRALLRGQALAGAERARLAEALKKSRALATAIAMRDELIALWDRSTASKEQLLRQLQDWCHRAEASGIPPLVDFSQRLRSYS
;
A
#
# COMPACT_ATOMS: atom_id res chain seq x y z
N PHE A 1 12.60 17.95 -4.39
CA PHE A 1 11.24 17.70 -4.87
C PHE A 1 10.26 18.34 -3.90
N PHE A 2 9.37 19.16 -4.43
CA PHE A 2 8.34 19.88 -3.68
C PHE A 2 7.03 19.07 -3.71
N GLY A 3 6.27 19.07 -2.59
CA GLY A 3 4.97 18.42 -2.53
C GLY A 3 4.89 17.20 -1.61
N TYR A 4 3.76 16.47 -1.71
CA TYR A 4 3.49 15.28 -0.91
C TYR A 4 3.01 14.11 -1.77
N ARG A 5 3.00 12.90 -1.23
CA ARG A 5 2.52 11.70 -1.90
C ARG A 5 1.38 11.07 -1.11
N SER A 6 0.24 10.89 -1.76
CA SER A 6 -0.89 10.14 -1.20
C SER A 6 -0.75 8.63 -1.41
N TYR A 7 -0.05 8.25 -2.51
CA TYR A 7 0.15 6.87 -2.95
C TYR A 7 1.62 6.60 -3.27
N ASP A 8 2.06 5.38 -3.01
CA ASP A 8 3.41 4.94 -3.29
C ASP A 8 3.45 4.28 -4.68
N VAL A 9 3.39 5.12 -5.72
CA VAL A 9 3.54 4.70 -7.11
C VAL A 9 5.02 4.53 -7.48
N ALA A 10 5.32 3.74 -8.50
CA ALA A 10 6.68 3.41 -8.90
C ALA A 10 7.47 4.62 -9.45
N ASP A 11 6.76 5.62 -9.96
CA ASP A 11 7.36 6.84 -10.48
C ASP A 11 7.63 7.90 -9.39
N ALA A 12 8.22 9.03 -9.78
CA ALA A 12 8.59 10.13 -8.88
C ALA A 12 7.47 11.17 -8.69
N SER A 13 6.22 10.89 -9.16
CA SER A 13 5.11 11.83 -9.08
C SER A 13 4.80 12.27 -7.65
N THR A 14 4.52 13.56 -7.47
CA THR A 14 4.09 14.16 -6.19
C THR A 14 2.87 15.03 -6.42
N ASN A 15 1.99 15.12 -5.43
CA ASN A 15 0.99 16.19 -5.38
C ASN A 15 1.72 17.48 -4.99
N ILE A 16 1.50 18.55 -5.74
CA ILE A 16 2.18 19.84 -5.50
C ILE A 16 1.62 20.51 -4.25
N VAL A 17 0.29 20.70 -4.23
CA VAL A 17 -0.49 21.26 -3.13
C VAL A 17 -1.82 20.51 -3.05
N PRO A 18 -2.52 20.53 -1.88
CA PRO A 18 -3.80 19.83 -1.76
C PRO A 18 -4.97 20.57 -2.46
N TRP A 19 -4.70 21.67 -3.09
CA TRP A 19 -5.72 22.51 -3.76
C TRP A 19 -5.52 22.44 -5.27
N GLY A 20 -6.24 21.54 -5.92
CA GLY A 20 -6.25 21.36 -7.37
C GLY A 20 -7.12 22.41 -8.05
N ILE A 21 -6.70 23.68 -8.05
CA ILE A 21 -7.48 24.83 -8.57
C ILE A 21 -6.83 25.45 -9.81
N LEU A 22 -5.49 25.60 -9.80
CA LEU A 22 -4.79 26.41 -10.79
C LEU A 22 -4.67 25.73 -12.15
N ILE A 23 -4.48 24.40 -12.15
CA ILE A 23 -4.31 23.59 -13.36
C ILE A 23 -5.37 22.47 -13.46
N GLY A 24 -6.58 22.75 -12.99
CA GLY A 24 -7.73 21.88 -13.19
C GLY A 24 -7.72 20.58 -12.37
N GLY A 25 -6.95 20.51 -11.28
CA GLY A 25 -6.80 19.32 -10.44
C GLY A 25 -5.47 18.58 -10.64
N GLU A 26 -4.71 18.91 -11.68
CA GLU A 26 -3.42 18.26 -11.98
C GLU A 26 -2.35 18.54 -10.92
N GLU A 27 -2.56 19.46 -9.98
CA GLU A 27 -1.75 19.61 -8.76
C GLU A 27 -1.75 18.34 -7.92
N LEU A 28 -2.79 17.50 -8.06
CA LEU A 28 -2.93 16.19 -7.41
C LEU A 28 -2.30 15.07 -8.25
N HIS A 29 -1.13 15.33 -8.81
CA HIS A 29 -0.47 14.51 -9.82
C HIS A 29 -0.12 13.09 -9.36
N ASN A 30 0.29 12.91 -8.10
CA ASN A 30 0.52 11.57 -7.54
C ASN A 30 -0.79 10.75 -7.47
N ASN A 31 -1.93 11.40 -7.19
CA ASN A 31 -3.22 10.73 -7.19
C ASN A 31 -3.63 10.34 -8.61
N HIS A 32 -3.37 11.23 -9.60
CA HIS A 32 -3.59 10.95 -11.01
C HIS A 32 -2.78 9.73 -11.46
N HIS A 33 -1.49 9.68 -11.17
CA HIS A 33 -0.64 8.53 -11.51
C HIS A 33 -1.07 7.22 -10.83
N ALA A 34 -1.60 7.29 -9.62
CA ALA A 34 -2.14 6.11 -8.95
C ALA A 34 -3.41 5.55 -9.61
N PHE A 35 -4.27 6.44 -10.14
CA PHE A 35 -5.55 6.09 -10.74
C PHE A 35 -5.81 6.90 -12.01
N ALA A 36 -4.96 6.72 -13.01
CA ALA A 36 -4.98 7.51 -14.26
C ALA A 36 -6.32 7.52 -15.02
N SER A 37 -7.17 6.51 -14.83
CA SER A 37 -8.49 6.43 -15.46
C SER A 37 -9.62 7.03 -14.61
N SER A 38 -9.33 7.60 -13.44
CA SER A 38 -10.34 8.20 -12.58
C SER A 38 -10.68 9.61 -13.05
N ALA A 39 -11.96 9.93 -13.15
CA ALA A 39 -12.44 11.30 -13.41
C ALA A 39 -12.24 12.23 -12.21
N LYS A 40 -12.00 11.69 -11.01
CA LYS A 40 -11.74 12.44 -9.80
C LYS A 40 -10.30 12.23 -9.36
N LEU A 41 -9.53 13.31 -9.23
CA LEU A 41 -8.13 13.29 -8.81
C LEU A 41 -7.98 13.38 -7.29
N SER A 42 -8.87 14.10 -6.60
CA SER A 42 -8.84 14.17 -5.14
C SER A 42 -9.15 12.80 -4.49
N SER A 43 -8.33 12.39 -3.54
CA SER A 43 -8.46 11.13 -2.82
C SER A 43 -8.61 11.29 -1.31
N LYS A 44 -8.18 12.42 -0.76
CA LYS A 44 -8.30 12.76 0.67
C LYS A 44 -9.39 13.81 0.88
N TRP A 45 -9.95 13.84 2.07
CA TRP A 45 -11.03 14.77 2.41
C TRP A 45 -10.61 16.25 2.36
N TYR A 46 -9.31 16.53 2.52
CA TYR A 46 -8.74 17.89 2.51
C TYR A 46 -8.22 18.30 1.11
N GLU A 47 -8.32 17.42 0.12
CA GLU A 47 -7.92 17.72 -1.25
C GLU A 47 -9.09 18.33 -2.02
N LEU A 48 -8.91 19.52 -2.54
CA LEU A 48 -9.86 20.19 -3.42
C LEU A 48 -9.50 19.88 -4.88
N ASP A 49 -10.48 19.53 -5.69
CA ASP A 49 -10.35 19.14 -7.08
C ASP A 49 -11.38 19.93 -7.90
N ILE A 50 -10.94 21.05 -8.50
CA ILE A 50 -11.81 21.92 -9.27
C ILE A 50 -12.27 21.24 -10.57
N GLY A 51 -11.42 20.40 -11.17
CA GLY A 51 -11.77 19.63 -12.36
C GLY A 51 -12.94 18.68 -12.08
N TRP A 52 -12.88 18.00 -10.94
CA TRP A 52 -13.99 17.17 -10.49
C TRP A 52 -15.27 17.96 -10.24
N LEU A 53 -15.18 19.17 -9.67
CA LEU A 53 -16.34 20.04 -9.47
C LEU A 53 -16.98 20.38 -10.82
N TYR A 54 -16.22 20.77 -11.83
CA TYR A 54 -16.74 21.04 -13.17
C TYR A 54 -17.41 19.82 -13.80
N ILE A 55 -16.79 18.64 -13.69
CA ILE A 55 -17.38 17.39 -14.19
C ILE A 55 -18.74 17.15 -13.52
N ARG A 56 -18.86 17.36 -12.21
CA ARG A 56 -20.13 17.20 -11.47
C ARG A 56 -21.21 18.20 -11.90
N VAL A 57 -20.85 19.44 -12.16
CA VAL A 57 -21.77 20.43 -12.69
C VAL A 57 -22.27 20.03 -14.08
N LEU A 58 -21.37 19.65 -14.98
CA LEU A 58 -21.74 19.19 -16.33
C LEU A 58 -22.59 17.91 -16.28
N GLU A 59 -22.31 17.00 -15.38
CA GLU A 59 -23.13 15.79 -15.18
C GLU A 59 -24.55 16.15 -14.71
N ALA A 60 -24.68 17.09 -13.76
CA ALA A 60 -25.97 17.56 -13.28
C ALA A 60 -26.80 18.27 -14.37
N LEU A 61 -26.14 18.90 -15.34
CA LEU A 61 -26.75 19.51 -16.50
C LEU A 61 -27.04 18.51 -17.65
N GLY A 62 -26.69 17.24 -17.49
CA GLY A 62 -26.83 16.21 -18.52
C GLY A 62 -25.84 16.33 -19.69
N LEU A 63 -24.79 17.17 -19.56
CA LEU A 63 -23.77 17.41 -20.58
C LEU A 63 -22.56 16.47 -20.48
N ALA A 64 -22.42 15.73 -19.42
CA ALA A 64 -21.35 14.77 -19.22
C ALA A 64 -21.82 13.53 -18.43
N THR A 65 -21.07 12.43 -18.55
CA THR A 65 -21.28 11.22 -17.73
C THR A 65 -19.95 10.75 -17.15
N VAL A 66 -19.93 10.47 -15.86
CA VAL A 66 -18.75 9.94 -15.18
C VAL A 66 -18.62 8.44 -15.47
N LYS A 67 -17.60 8.07 -16.25
CA LYS A 67 -17.35 6.66 -16.62
C LYS A 67 -16.67 5.86 -15.53
N LYS A 68 -15.68 6.45 -14.82
CA LYS A 68 -14.86 5.72 -13.86
C LYS A 68 -14.37 6.62 -12.73
N LEU A 69 -14.36 6.08 -11.54
CA LEU A 69 -13.76 6.67 -10.33
C LEU A 69 -12.70 5.72 -9.76
N ALA A 70 -11.77 6.27 -9.01
CA ALA A 70 -10.84 5.47 -8.23
C ALA A 70 -11.62 4.53 -7.30
N PRO A 71 -11.22 3.26 -7.19
CA PRO A 71 -11.90 2.32 -6.30
C PRO A 71 -11.79 2.81 -4.86
N LYS A 72 -12.88 2.65 -4.12
CA LYS A 72 -12.90 2.89 -2.68
C LYS A 72 -12.97 1.54 -1.98
N PRO A 73 -12.06 1.24 -1.05
CA PRO A 73 -12.13 -0.01 -0.32
C PRO A 73 -13.45 -0.08 0.47
N ARG A 74 -14.17 -1.17 0.28
CA ARG A 74 -15.33 -1.55 1.08
C ARG A 74 -14.89 -2.64 2.04
N PHE A 75 -15.51 -2.69 3.20
CA PHE A 75 -15.20 -3.66 4.23
C PHE A 75 -16.50 -4.30 4.73
N ALA A 76 -16.46 -5.61 4.84
CA ALA A 76 -17.51 -6.43 5.45
C ALA A 76 -16.94 -7.16 6.69
N ALA A 77 -17.72 -8.01 7.33
CA ALA A 77 -17.19 -8.92 8.33
C ALA A 77 -16.10 -9.81 7.70
N PRO A 78 -15.00 -10.09 8.41
CA PRO A 78 -13.94 -10.94 7.89
C PRO A 78 -14.49 -12.34 7.55
N LYS A 79 -14.24 -12.77 6.30
CA LYS A 79 -14.63 -14.10 5.84
C LYS A 79 -13.71 -15.17 6.45
N PRO A 80 -14.16 -16.42 6.61
CA PRO A 80 -13.30 -17.53 7.08
C PRO A 80 -12.09 -17.75 6.17
N ALA A 81 -12.27 -17.58 4.84
CA ALA A 81 -11.23 -17.63 3.83
C ALA A 81 -11.43 -16.51 2.81
N ALA A 82 -10.34 -16.08 2.16
CA ALA A 82 -10.44 -15.18 1.03
C ALA A 82 -11.12 -15.88 -0.15
N ASP A 83 -12.04 -15.19 -0.81
CA ASP A 83 -12.75 -15.64 -2.00
C ASP A 83 -12.41 -14.75 -3.22
N LEU A 84 -13.05 -14.99 -4.36
CA LEU A 84 -12.82 -14.22 -5.58
C LEU A 84 -13.18 -12.74 -5.42
N ASP A 85 -14.21 -12.41 -4.66
CA ASP A 85 -14.60 -11.01 -4.40
C ASP A 85 -13.54 -10.31 -3.56
N THR A 86 -13.04 -10.99 -2.52
CA THR A 86 -11.90 -10.52 -1.72
C THR A 86 -10.66 -10.29 -2.59
N LEU A 87 -10.33 -11.24 -3.47
CA LEU A 87 -9.21 -11.11 -4.39
C LEU A 87 -9.37 -9.88 -5.30
N HIS A 88 -10.53 -9.71 -5.93
CA HIS A 88 -10.82 -8.56 -6.78
C HIS A 88 -10.71 -7.23 -6.02
N ALA A 89 -11.27 -7.18 -4.80
CA ALA A 89 -11.20 -5.99 -3.96
C ALA A 89 -9.75 -5.67 -3.54
N VAL A 90 -8.96 -6.68 -3.16
CA VAL A 90 -7.53 -6.52 -2.82
C VAL A 90 -6.73 -6.03 -4.03
N ILE A 91 -6.96 -6.61 -5.21
CA ILE A 91 -6.28 -6.18 -6.45
C ILE A 91 -6.64 -4.74 -6.79
N ALA A 92 -7.92 -4.38 -6.77
CA ALA A 92 -8.39 -3.05 -7.11
C ALA A 92 -7.87 -1.96 -6.13
N ASN A 93 -7.68 -2.32 -4.87
CA ASN A 93 -7.29 -1.38 -3.80
C ASN A 93 -5.82 -1.54 -3.36
N ARG A 94 -4.91 -1.94 -4.27
CA ARG A 94 -3.50 -2.27 -3.94
C ARG A 94 -2.81 -1.20 -3.07
N TYR A 95 -2.98 0.08 -3.37
CA TYR A 95 -2.33 1.16 -2.63
C TYR A 95 -2.86 1.31 -1.19
N ASP A 96 -4.17 1.11 -0.99
CA ASP A 96 -4.75 1.09 0.34
C ASP A 96 -4.25 -0.12 1.13
N VAL A 97 -4.22 -1.29 0.51
CA VAL A 97 -3.70 -2.54 1.10
C VAL A 97 -2.26 -2.36 1.55
N LEU A 98 -1.37 -1.89 0.68
CA LEU A 98 0.05 -1.69 1.02
C LEU A 98 0.25 -0.60 2.09
N SER A 99 -0.50 0.50 2.01
CA SER A 99 -0.45 1.56 3.04
C SER A 99 -0.87 1.04 4.41
N ARG A 100 -1.91 0.20 4.47
CA ARG A 100 -2.37 -0.42 5.72
C ARG A 100 -1.39 -1.45 6.22
N TYR A 101 -0.80 -2.24 5.32
CA TYR A 101 0.26 -3.17 5.67
C TYR A 101 1.45 -2.45 6.31
N ALA A 102 1.93 -1.39 5.68
CA ALA A 102 3.01 -0.58 6.23
C ALA A 102 2.67 0.01 7.61
N LYS A 103 1.41 0.38 7.84
CA LYS A 103 0.93 0.84 9.15
C LYS A 103 0.91 -0.28 10.19
N SER A 104 0.46 -1.48 9.82
CA SER A 104 0.36 -2.62 10.74
C SER A 104 1.72 -3.02 11.29
N ILE A 105 2.76 -3.03 10.46
CA ILE A 105 4.10 -3.45 10.88
C ILE A 105 4.94 -2.35 11.56
N ARG A 106 4.47 -1.11 11.59
CA ARG A 106 5.22 0.01 12.23
C ARG A 106 5.53 -0.26 13.69
N ARG A 107 4.59 -0.87 14.41
CA ARG A 107 4.78 -1.17 15.83
C ARG A 107 5.86 -2.23 16.01
N THR A 108 5.81 -3.31 15.25
CA THR A 108 6.84 -4.35 15.25
C THR A 108 8.20 -3.77 14.89
N TYR A 109 8.26 -2.91 13.86
CA TYR A 109 9.49 -2.21 13.48
C TYR A 109 10.05 -1.38 14.64
N ALA A 110 9.22 -0.58 15.31
CA ALA A 110 9.66 0.26 16.43
C ALA A 110 10.19 -0.59 17.59
N GLN A 111 9.50 -1.66 17.95
CA GLN A 111 9.90 -2.59 19.01
C GLN A 111 11.24 -3.28 18.69
N GLU A 112 11.41 -3.73 17.45
CA GLU A 112 12.63 -4.39 17.02
C GLU A 112 13.83 -3.43 16.95
N VAL A 113 13.61 -2.20 16.50
CA VAL A 113 14.66 -1.16 16.52
C VAL A 113 15.06 -0.82 17.96
N ASP A 114 14.12 -0.70 18.89
CA ASP A 114 14.41 -0.44 20.31
C ASP A 114 15.17 -1.63 20.93
N ARG A 115 14.73 -2.86 20.68
CA ARG A 115 15.43 -4.06 21.12
C ARG A 115 16.85 -4.09 20.60
N LEU A 116 17.07 -3.89 19.30
CA LEU A 116 18.39 -3.92 18.68
C LEU A 116 19.27 -2.75 19.13
N THR A 117 18.72 -1.63 19.50
CA THR A 117 19.49 -0.50 20.06
C THR A 117 20.27 -0.91 21.30
N ARG A 118 19.73 -1.82 22.12
CA ARG A 118 20.39 -2.33 23.34
C ARG A 118 21.45 -3.40 23.06
N TRP A 119 21.25 -4.22 22.02
CA TRP A 119 22.10 -5.41 21.77
C TRP A 119 23.04 -5.27 20.58
N SER A 120 22.66 -4.46 19.58
CA SER A 120 23.41 -4.21 18.35
C SER A 120 23.09 -2.83 17.80
N PRO A 121 23.65 -1.75 18.38
CA PRO A 121 23.34 -0.37 17.97
C PRO A 121 23.59 -0.11 16.48
N ARG A 122 24.60 -0.76 15.90
CA ARG A 122 24.94 -0.66 14.47
C ARG A 122 23.80 -1.17 13.57
N ASP A 123 23.18 -2.31 13.93
CA ASP A 123 22.07 -2.85 13.13
C ASP A 123 20.80 -2.03 13.33
N ALA A 124 20.56 -1.51 14.54
CA ALA A 124 19.46 -0.57 14.78
C ALA A 124 19.59 0.69 13.91
N GLU A 125 20.81 1.22 13.72
CA GLU A 125 21.06 2.36 12.85
C GLU A 125 20.81 2.03 11.38
N VAL A 126 21.23 0.86 10.91
CA VAL A 126 20.91 0.37 9.56
C VAL A 126 19.39 0.30 9.36
N LEU A 127 18.63 -0.25 10.30
CA LEU A 127 17.17 -0.31 10.20
C LEU A 127 16.54 1.10 10.20
N ARG A 128 17.08 2.06 10.97
CA ARG A 128 16.57 3.44 10.97
C ARG A 128 16.84 4.15 9.66
N SER A 129 18.05 4.04 9.11
CA SER A 129 18.43 4.68 7.83
C SER A 129 17.61 4.14 6.67
N LEU A 130 17.26 2.85 6.69
CA LEU A 130 16.50 2.19 5.64
C LEU A 130 14.98 2.07 5.92
N LYS A 131 14.46 2.77 6.93
CA LYS A 131 13.05 2.71 7.35
C LYS A 131 12.05 2.87 6.19
N ARG A 132 12.30 3.82 5.28
CA ARG A 132 11.41 4.04 4.12
C ARG A 132 11.37 2.83 3.21
N ALA A 133 12.54 2.31 2.85
CA ALA A 133 12.66 1.14 1.99
C ALA A 133 12.00 -0.08 2.65
N LEU A 134 12.25 -0.28 3.95
CA LEU A 134 11.65 -1.35 4.74
C LEU A 134 10.13 -1.30 4.75
N LEU A 135 9.53 -0.14 5.03
CA LEU A 135 8.08 -0.04 5.19
C LEU A 135 7.33 0.08 3.87
N ARG A 136 7.95 0.64 2.83
CA ARG A 136 7.30 0.93 1.54
C ARG A 136 7.73 0.03 0.39
N GLY A 137 8.76 -0.82 0.59
CA GLY A 137 9.25 -1.70 -0.47
C GLY A 137 10.04 -1.00 -1.56
N GLN A 138 10.71 0.12 -1.24
CA GLN A 138 11.54 0.80 -2.22
C GLN A 138 12.76 -0.06 -2.56
N ALA A 139 13.14 -0.06 -3.84
CA ALA A 139 14.34 -0.76 -4.29
C ALA A 139 15.60 -0.21 -3.60
N LEU A 140 16.43 -1.12 -3.10
CA LEU A 140 17.70 -0.81 -2.45
C LEU A 140 18.86 -1.13 -3.38
N ALA A 141 19.90 -0.33 -3.34
CA ALA A 141 21.17 -0.63 -3.99
C ALA A 141 21.85 -1.87 -3.34
N GLY A 142 22.74 -2.53 -4.09
CA GLY A 142 23.31 -3.80 -3.66
C GLY A 142 23.94 -3.78 -2.26
N ALA A 143 24.72 -2.74 -1.95
CA ALA A 143 25.37 -2.59 -0.63
C ALA A 143 24.36 -2.36 0.51
N GLU A 144 23.31 -1.56 0.27
CA GLU A 144 22.25 -1.32 1.25
C GLU A 144 21.42 -2.56 1.50
N ARG A 145 21.12 -3.31 0.42
CA ARG A 145 20.42 -4.61 0.52
C ARG A 145 21.21 -5.62 1.35
N ALA A 146 22.53 -5.71 1.15
CA ALA A 146 23.37 -6.61 1.95
C ALA A 146 23.39 -6.21 3.43
N ARG A 147 23.55 -4.92 3.74
CA ARG A 147 23.51 -4.43 5.13
C ARG A 147 22.16 -4.70 5.80
N LEU A 148 21.08 -4.49 5.05
CA LEU A 148 19.74 -4.77 5.55
C LEU A 148 19.55 -6.27 5.82
N ALA A 149 19.99 -7.14 4.91
CA ALA A 149 19.89 -8.59 5.08
C ALA A 149 20.61 -9.07 6.35
N GLU A 150 21.80 -8.54 6.64
CA GLU A 150 22.53 -8.84 7.88
C GLU A 150 21.78 -8.37 9.13
N ALA A 151 21.25 -7.14 9.12
CA ALA A 151 20.48 -6.61 10.25
C ALA A 151 19.19 -7.43 10.48
N LEU A 152 18.54 -7.89 9.42
CA LEU A 152 17.32 -8.70 9.50
C LEU A 152 17.55 -10.13 10.03
N LYS A 153 18.75 -10.70 9.90
CA LYS A 153 19.08 -11.99 10.54
C LYS A 153 18.85 -11.97 12.04
N LYS A 154 18.94 -10.79 12.67
CA LYS A 154 18.76 -10.60 14.12
C LYS A 154 17.30 -10.30 14.52
N SER A 155 16.40 -10.19 13.55
CA SER A 155 14.97 -9.92 13.77
C SER A 155 14.09 -10.79 12.90
N ARG A 156 13.76 -12.00 13.37
CA ARG A 156 12.88 -12.93 12.66
C ARG A 156 11.52 -12.30 12.35
N ALA A 157 10.93 -11.59 13.31
CA ALA A 157 9.60 -10.97 13.12
C ALA A 157 9.63 -9.95 11.98
N LEU A 158 10.65 -9.09 11.94
CA LEU A 158 10.77 -8.06 10.90
C LEU A 158 11.14 -8.69 9.55
N ALA A 159 12.02 -9.68 9.53
CA ALA A 159 12.36 -10.41 8.30
C ALA A 159 11.12 -11.09 7.69
N THR A 160 10.32 -11.78 8.52
CA THR A 160 9.06 -12.39 8.07
C THR A 160 8.09 -11.35 7.54
N ALA A 161 7.90 -10.24 8.26
CA ALA A 161 6.98 -9.18 7.81
C ALA A 161 7.41 -8.57 6.46
N ILE A 162 8.70 -8.39 6.23
CA ILE A 162 9.21 -7.87 4.95
C ILE A 162 9.01 -8.88 3.83
N ALA A 163 9.37 -10.14 4.04
CA ALA A 163 9.18 -11.21 3.05
C ALA A 163 7.70 -11.33 2.65
N MET A 164 6.79 -11.32 3.61
CA MET A 164 5.35 -11.38 3.36
C MET A 164 4.82 -10.13 2.64
N ARG A 165 5.40 -8.94 2.86
CA ARG A 165 5.07 -7.76 2.06
C ARG A 165 5.47 -7.94 0.60
N ASP A 166 6.69 -8.43 0.37
CA ASP A 166 7.20 -8.59 -1.00
C ASP A 166 6.38 -9.64 -1.78
N GLU A 167 5.94 -10.69 -1.11
CA GLU A 167 5.01 -11.66 -1.69
C GLU A 167 3.63 -11.04 -1.99
N LEU A 168 3.13 -10.18 -1.10
CA LEU A 168 1.88 -9.47 -1.33
C LEU A 168 2.00 -8.53 -2.53
N ILE A 169 3.12 -7.82 -2.68
CA ILE A 169 3.42 -6.98 -3.86
C ILE A 169 3.44 -7.85 -5.12
N ALA A 170 4.05 -9.01 -5.08
CA ALA A 170 4.14 -9.91 -6.22
C ALA A 170 2.77 -10.40 -6.75
N LEU A 171 1.70 -10.33 -5.95
CA LEU A 171 0.34 -10.64 -6.43
C LEU A 171 -0.12 -9.67 -7.54
N TRP A 172 0.31 -8.40 -7.48
CA TRP A 172 -0.07 -7.40 -8.50
C TRP A 172 0.83 -7.42 -9.74
N ASP A 173 2.04 -7.97 -9.64
CA ASP A 173 3.02 -8.00 -10.74
C ASP A 173 2.82 -9.21 -11.67
N ARG A 174 1.97 -10.18 -11.31
CA ARG A 174 1.74 -11.42 -12.05
C ARG A 174 0.62 -11.27 -13.08
N SER A 175 0.91 -10.64 -14.19
CA SER A 175 -0.06 -10.44 -15.29
C SER A 175 -0.49 -11.74 -16.02
N THR A 176 0.28 -12.83 -15.88
CA THR A 176 0.03 -14.12 -16.55
C THR A 176 -0.60 -15.20 -15.69
N ALA A 177 -0.79 -14.95 -14.39
CA ALA A 177 -1.39 -15.92 -13.48
C ALA A 177 -2.92 -15.96 -13.63
N SER A 178 -3.53 -17.16 -13.54
CA SER A 178 -4.98 -17.28 -13.51
C SER A 178 -5.56 -16.74 -12.21
N LYS A 179 -6.86 -16.37 -12.23
CA LYS A 179 -7.57 -15.88 -11.02
C LYS A 179 -7.54 -16.90 -9.88
N GLU A 180 -7.66 -18.18 -10.24
CA GLU A 180 -7.63 -19.28 -9.28
C GLU A 180 -6.24 -19.45 -8.64
N GLN A 181 -5.17 -19.21 -9.42
CA GLN A 181 -3.80 -19.23 -8.91
C GLN A 181 -3.56 -18.06 -7.95
N LEU A 182 -4.00 -16.85 -8.32
CA LEU A 182 -3.89 -15.67 -7.45
C LEU A 182 -4.71 -15.82 -6.17
N LEU A 183 -5.91 -16.42 -6.27
CA LEU A 183 -6.74 -16.70 -5.09
C LEU A 183 -6.05 -17.66 -4.13
N ARG A 184 -5.51 -18.79 -4.64
CA ARG A 184 -4.76 -19.74 -3.81
C ARG A 184 -3.54 -19.08 -3.14
N GLN A 185 -2.83 -18.21 -3.85
CA GLN A 185 -1.70 -17.47 -3.28
C GLN A 185 -2.13 -16.51 -2.18
N LEU A 186 -3.25 -15.80 -2.36
CA LEU A 186 -3.80 -14.93 -1.32
C LEU A 186 -4.25 -15.72 -0.08
N GLN A 187 -4.89 -16.87 -0.28
CA GLN A 187 -5.31 -17.76 0.80
C GLN A 187 -4.11 -18.33 1.56
N ASP A 188 -3.08 -18.82 0.84
CA ASP A 188 -1.83 -19.30 1.44
C ASP A 188 -1.12 -18.18 2.21
N TRP A 189 -1.08 -16.98 1.66
CA TRP A 189 -0.52 -15.80 2.32
C TRP A 189 -1.25 -15.53 3.65
N CYS A 190 -2.58 -15.52 3.66
CA CYS A 190 -3.39 -15.33 4.87
C CYS A 190 -3.11 -16.42 5.91
N HIS A 191 -3.06 -17.68 5.49
CA HIS A 191 -2.76 -18.81 6.38
C HIS A 191 -1.38 -18.68 7.01
N ARG A 192 -0.34 -18.35 6.23
CA ARG A 192 1.03 -18.15 6.76
C ARG A 192 1.14 -16.92 7.66
N ALA A 193 0.38 -15.85 7.37
CA ALA A 193 0.31 -14.68 8.24
C ALA A 193 -0.21 -15.06 9.63
N GLU A 194 -1.26 -15.85 9.69
CA GLU A 194 -1.86 -16.35 10.93
C GLU A 194 -0.94 -17.35 11.65
N ALA A 195 -0.35 -18.29 10.92
CA ALA A 195 0.58 -19.28 11.47
C ALA A 195 1.89 -18.65 11.97
N SER A 196 2.24 -17.44 11.53
CA SER A 196 3.47 -16.74 11.97
C SER A 196 3.46 -16.38 13.45
N GLY A 197 2.27 -16.25 14.06
CA GLY A 197 2.09 -15.78 15.43
C GLY A 197 2.48 -14.33 15.66
N ILE A 198 2.77 -13.56 14.60
CA ILE A 198 3.11 -12.12 14.67
C ILE A 198 1.81 -11.32 14.66
N PRO A 199 1.41 -10.66 15.79
CA PRO A 199 0.08 -10.08 15.91
C PRO A 199 -0.28 -9.12 14.76
N PRO A 200 0.59 -8.18 14.30
CA PRO A 200 0.27 -7.32 13.17
C PRO A 200 -0.02 -8.05 11.85
N LEU A 201 0.57 -9.22 11.62
CA LEU A 201 0.31 -10.04 10.42
C LEU A 201 -1.03 -10.77 10.55
N VAL A 202 -1.34 -11.29 11.73
CA VAL A 202 -2.62 -11.93 12.04
C VAL A 202 -3.77 -10.93 11.84
N ASP A 203 -3.66 -9.75 12.45
CA ASP A 203 -4.67 -8.69 12.33
C ASP A 203 -4.84 -8.25 10.87
N PHE A 204 -3.73 -8.19 10.14
CA PHE A 204 -3.77 -7.78 8.73
C PHE A 204 -4.38 -8.85 7.83
N SER A 205 -4.15 -10.14 8.09
CA SER A 205 -4.83 -11.24 7.40
C SER A 205 -6.35 -11.16 7.56
N GLN A 206 -6.82 -10.95 8.78
CA GLN A 206 -8.27 -10.77 9.04
C GLN A 206 -8.81 -9.55 8.27
N ARG A 207 -8.04 -8.46 8.24
CA ARG A 207 -8.41 -7.28 7.49
C ARG A 207 -8.45 -7.52 5.98
N LEU A 208 -7.52 -8.27 5.40
CA LEU A 208 -7.57 -8.65 3.99
C LEU A 208 -8.84 -9.42 3.66
N ARG A 209 -9.26 -10.33 4.52
CA ARG A 209 -10.51 -11.09 4.35
C ARG A 209 -11.79 -10.26 4.55
N SER A 210 -11.68 -9.03 5.01
CA SER A 210 -12.80 -8.10 5.14
C SER A 210 -13.01 -7.21 3.90
N TYR A 211 -12.09 -7.21 2.93
CA TYR A 211 -12.29 -6.48 1.67
C TYR A 211 -13.41 -7.14 0.84
N SER A 212 -14.32 -6.29 0.30
CA SER A 212 -15.50 -6.71 -0.46
C SER A 212 -15.77 -5.75 -1.63
#